data_6216c9988b6a6fed896cb2e6b046a818
#
_entry.id   6216c9988b6a6fed896cb2e6b046a818
#
_cell.length_a   1.000
_cell.length_b   1.000
_cell.length_c   1.000
_cell.angle_alpha   90.00
_cell.angle_beta   90.00
_cell.angle_gamma   90.00
#
_symmetry.space_group_name_H-M   'P 1'
#
loop_
_entity.id
_entity.type
_entity.pdbx_description
1 polymer ?
#
loop_
_entity_poly.entity_id
_entity_poly.type
_entity_poly.pdbx_seq_one_letter_code
_entity_poly.pdbx_strand_id
1 'polypeptide(L)' 'MSSVIVAVLVFGLIVLIHELGHFLFAKLNG' A
#
# COMPACT_ATOMS: atom_id res chain seq x y z
N MET A 1 -11.82 -19.57 -1.61
CA MET A 1 -11.71 -18.14 -1.85
C MET A 1 -11.24 -17.87 -3.26
N SER A 2 -11.73 -16.80 -3.85
CA SER A 2 -11.35 -16.46 -5.21
C SER A 2 -9.93 -15.89 -5.23
N SER A 3 -9.12 -16.38 -6.15
CA SER A 3 -7.75 -15.89 -6.33
C SER A 3 -7.74 -14.40 -6.68
N VAL A 4 -8.78 -13.93 -7.35
CA VAL A 4 -8.91 -12.52 -7.72
C VAL A 4 -9.02 -11.65 -6.47
N ILE A 5 -9.83 -12.09 -5.51
CA ILE A 5 -10.02 -11.33 -4.27
C ILE A 5 -8.69 -11.26 -3.50
N VAL A 6 -8.00 -12.38 -3.40
CA VAL A 6 -6.72 -12.43 -2.70
C VAL A 6 -5.69 -11.54 -3.40
N ALA A 7 -5.64 -11.59 -4.72
CA ALA A 7 -4.72 -10.76 -5.50
C ALA A 7 -4.99 -9.27 -5.29
N VAL A 8 -6.26 -8.87 -5.30
CA VAL A 8 -6.64 -7.47 -5.09
C VAL A 8 -6.27 -7.01 -3.68
N LEU A 9 -6.52 -7.86 -2.69
CA LEU A 9 -6.17 -7.53 -1.30
C LEU A 9 -4.68 -7.35 -1.12
N VAL A 10 -3.89 -8.26 -1.67
CA VAL A 10 -2.43 -8.19 -1.57
C VAL A 10 -1.91 -6.95 -2.30
N PHE A 11 -2.41 -6.71 -3.50
CA PHE A 11 -2.00 -5.55 -4.29
C PHE A 11 -2.35 -4.25 -3.58
N GLY A 12 -3.57 -4.17 -3.05
CA GLY A 12 -4.01 -3.00 -2.30
C GLY A 12 -3.17 -2.74 -1.07
N LEU A 13 -2.81 -3.81 -0.35
CA LEU A 13 -1.96 -3.69 0.83
C LEU A 13 -0.59 -3.14 0.48
N ILE A 14 0.00 -3.66 -0.60
CA ILE A 14 1.31 -3.20 -1.06
C ILE A 14 1.26 -1.72 -1.42
N VAL A 15 0.23 -1.32 -2.17
CA VAL A 15 0.05 0.08 -2.57
C VAL A 15 -0.12 0.98 -1.35
N LEU A 16 -0.93 0.54 -0.37
CA LEU A 16 -1.16 1.31 0.84
C LEU A 16 0.13 1.53 1.62
N ILE A 17 0.90 0.47 1.81
CA ILE A 17 2.17 0.56 2.54
C ILE A 17 3.14 1.47 1.79
N HIS A 18 3.16 1.37 0.48
CA HIS A 18 4.02 2.21 -0.35
C HIS A 18 3.65 3.68 -0.21
N GLU A 19 2.36 3.99 -0.28
CA GLU A 19 1.88 5.37 -0.16
C GLU A 19 2.11 5.92 1.24
N LEU A 20 1.91 5.08 2.26
CA LEU A 20 2.16 5.49 3.64
C LEU A 20 3.63 5.82 3.85
N GLY A 21 4.52 4.99 3.33
CA GLY A 21 5.95 5.25 3.41
C GLY A 21 6.33 6.54 2.72
N HIS A 22 5.77 6.77 1.55
CA HIS A 22 6.01 7.99 0.78
C HIS A 22 5.48 9.21 1.52
N PHE A 23 4.29 9.08 2.08
CA PHE A 23 3.67 10.18 2.84
C PHE A 23 4.49 10.53 4.08
N LEU A 24 4.91 9.52 4.82
CA LEU A 24 5.73 9.72 6.02
C LEU A 24 7.06 10.38 5.68
N PHE A 25 7.67 9.93 4.60
CA PHE A 25 8.95 10.46 4.16
C PHE A 25 8.82 11.94 3.79
N ALA A 26 7.77 12.29 3.07
CA ALA A 26 7.50 13.67 2.68
C ALA A 26 7.23 14.54 3.91
N LYS A 27 6.52 14.00 4.90
CA LYS A 27 6.20 14.74 6.11
C LYS A 27 7.43 14.97 6.98
N LEU A 28 8.32 14.00 7.04
CA LEU A 28 9.55 14.13 7.82
C LEU A 28 10.53 15.10 7.16
N ASN A 29 10.53 15.16 5.87
CA ASN A 29 11.40 16.08 5.13
C ASN A 29 10.83 17.50 5.03
N GLY A 30 9.61 17.63 5.44
CA GLY A 30 9.01 18.94 5.46
C GLY A 30 8.27 19.28 4.23
#